data_2292622d1c8eaf0c29d69d1b0173ee21
#
_entry.id   2292622d1c8eaf0c29d69d1b0173ee21
#
_cell.length_a   1.000
_cell.length_b   1.000
_cell.length_c   1.000
_cell.angle_alpha   90.00
_cell.angle_beta   90.00
_cell.angle_gamma   90.00
#
_symmetry.space_group_name_H-M   'P 1'
#
loop_
_entity.id
_entity.type
_entity.pdbx_description
1 polymer ?
#
loop_
_entity_poly.entity_id
_entity_poly.type
_entity_poly.pdbx_seq_one_letter_code
_entity_poly.pdbx_strand_id
1 'polypeptide(L)'
;MQDLKESNKKLENVGIKNSDIHMIYVLLDGVGDLPHPDLEGKTPLEAANTPTLDKLAKKGTIGEVISVGKGIAPESDIAVFNMLGYRFHHVDYAGRGVIEAIGVGIDFKDGDLALRGNY
;
A
#
# COMPACT_ATOMS: atom_id res chain seq x y z
N MET A 1 8.48 -16.23 -1.98
CA MET A 1 8.98 -16.79 -3.26
C MET A 1 8.15 -17.99 -3.75
N GLN A 2 7.62 -18.84 -2.87
CA GLN A 2 6.72 -19.95 -3.20
C GLN A 2 5.36 -19.47 -3.67
N ASP A 3 4.80 -18.44 -3.03
CA ASP A 3 3.48 -17.86 -3.36
C ASP A 3 3.43 -17.18 -4.75
N LEU A 4 4.53 -16.56 -5.18
CA LEU A 4 4.64 -15.98 -6.53
C LEU A 4 4.64 -17.06 -7.62
N LYS A 5 5.26 -18.20 -7.36
CA LYS A 5 5.25 -19.35 -8.30
C LYS A 5 3.87 -19.96 -8.41
N GLU A 6 3.13 -20.03 -7.32
CA GLU A 6 1.77 -20.55 -7.29
C GLU A 6 0.78 -19.59 -7.96
N SER A 7 0.95 -18.28 -7.77
CA SER A 7 0.19 -17.24 -8.45
C SER A 7 0.42 -17.26 -9.96
N ASN A 8 1.66 -17.36 -10.40
CA ASN A 8 2.00 -17.45 -11.82
C ASN A 8 1.41 -18.71 -12.46
N LYS A 9 1.45 -19.87 -11.77
CA LYS A 9 0.83 -21.10 -12.23
C LYS A 9 -0.68 -21.01 -12.35
N LYS A 10 -1.35 -20.23 -11.48
CA LYS A 10 -2.79 -19.96 -11.60
C LYS A 10 -3.11 -19.10 -12.83
N LEU A 11 -2.30 -18.10 -13.15
CA LEU A 11 -2.47 -17.24 -14.32
C LEU A 11 -2.25 -18.03 -15.62
N GLU A 12 -1.24 -18.89 -15.68
CA GLU A 12 -0.98 -19.76 -16.82
C GLU A 12 -2.12 -20.73 -17.10
N ASN A 13 -2.78 -21.25 -16.05
CA ASN A 13 -3.93 -22.15 -16.17
C ASN A 13 -5.18 -21.48 -16.80
N VAL A 14 -5.27 -20.16 -16.78
CA VAL A 14 -6.33 -19.40 -17.46
C VAL A 14 -5.85 -18.78 -18.78
N GLY A 15 -4.70 -19.21 -19.29
CA GLY A 15 -4.15 -18.77 -20.58
C GLY A 15 -3.51 -17.38 -20.56
N ILE A 16 -3.28 -16.79 -19.40
CA ILE A 16 -2.65 -15.49 -19.25
C ILE A 16 -1.15 -15.69 -19.06
N LYS A 17 -0.35 -15.22 -20.02
CA LYS A 17 1.09 -15.21 -19.88
C LYS A 17 1.52 -13.99 -19.05
N ASN A 18 2.53 -14.18 -18.20
CA ASN A 18 3.08 -13.10 -17.36
C ASN A 18 3.59 -11.89 -18.19
N SER A 19 4.02 -12.14 -19.44
CA SER A 19 4.45 -11.11 -20.40
C SER A 19 3.30 -10.23 -20.95
N ASP A 20 2.04 -10.67 -20.77
CA ASP A 20 0.87 -9.99 -21.32
C ASP A 20 0.20 -9.07 -20.28
N ILE A 21 0.70 -9.07 -19.04
CA ILE A 21 0.17 -8.26 -17.95
C ILE A 21 1.12 -7.08 -17.70
N HIS A 22 0.63 -5.89 -18.01
CA HIS A 22 1.30 -4.64 -17.67
C HIS A 22 0.46 -3.90 -16.64
N MET A 23 1.01 -3.73 -15.44
CA MET A 23 0.37 -3.01 -14.34
C MET A 23 1.27 -1.89 -13.86
N ILE A 24 0.70 -0.69 -13.74
CA ILE A 24 1.33 0.43 -13.05
C ILE A 24 0.53 0.65 -11.76
N TYR A 25 1.19 0.47 -10.63
CA TYR A 25 0.60 0.71 -9.32
C TYR A 25 1.11 2.04 -8.78
N VAL A 26 0.21 3.02 -8.63
CA VAL A 26 0.54 4.35 -8.11
C VAL A 26 -0.12 4.50 -6.75
N LEU A 27 0.68 4.57 -5.69
CA LEU A 27 0.22 4.81 -4.33
C LEU A 27 0.47 6.27 -3.97
N LEU A 28 -0.60 7.02 -3.72
CA LEU A 28 -0.56 8.36 -3.18
C LEU A 28 -0.81 8.27 -1.67
N ASP A 29 0.27 8.31 -0.90
CA ASP A 29 0.19 8.23 0.55
C ASP A 29 -0.22 9.58 1.17
N GLY A 30 -1.06 9.52 2.21
CA GLY A 30 -1.45 10.69 2.98
C GLY A 30 -2.40 11.70 2.28
N VAL A 31 -3.08 11.30 1.20
CA VAL A 31 -4.02 12.21 0.48
C VAL A 31 -5.46 12.16 1.01
N GLY A 32 -5.81 11.13 1.77
CA GLY A 32 -7.13 11.00 2.39
C GLY A 32 -7.26 11.94 3.59
N ASP A 33 -8.33 12.75 3.61
CA ASP A 33 -8.63 13.64 4.71
C ASP A 33 -10.14 13.92 4.80
N LEU A 34 -10.55 14.56 5.87
CA LEU A 34 -11.94 15.00 6.08
C LEU A 34 -12.21 16.34 5.36
N PRO A 35 -13.50 16.63 5.06
CA PRO A 35 -13.90 17.94 4.58
C PRO A 35 -13.51 19.06 5.55
N HIS A 36 -12.98 20.17 5.04
CA HIS A 36 -12.55 21.31 5.85
C HIS A 36 -13.36 22.57 5.53
N PRO A 37 -13.73 23.38 6.55
CA PRO A 37 -14.51 24.61 6.35
C PRO A 37 -13.85 25.61 5.39
N ASP A 38 -12.52 25.79 5.49
CA ASP A 38 -11.77 26.70 4.63
C ASP A 38 -11.69 26.26 3.17
N LEU A 39 -12.09 25.02 2.89
CA LEU A 39 -12.20 24.44 1.55
C LEU A 39 -13.67 24.32 1.10
N GLU A 40 -14.55 25.16 1.63
CA GLU A 40 -15.99 25.14 1.30
C GLU A 40 -16.65 23.77 1.59
N GLY A 41 -16.18 23.06 2.61
CA GLY A 41 -16.66 21.73 2.98
C GLY A 41 -16.16 20.60 2.07
N LYS A 42 -15.15 20.85 1.28
CA LYS A 42 -14.48 19.82 0.45
C LYS A 42 -13.32 19.21 1.20
N THR A 43 -12.96 17.98 0.83
CA THR A 43 -11.67 17.41 1.21
C THR A 43 -10.52 18.11 0.47
N PRO A 44 -9.28 18.06 0.98
CA PRO A 44 -8.13 18.62 0.26
C PRO A 44 -7.99 18.06 -1.17
N LEU A 45 -8.26 16.77 -1.38
CA LEU A 45 -8.19 16.14 -2.70
C LEU A 45 -9.30 16.66 -3.64
N GLU A 46 -10.53 16.87 -3.13
CA GLU A 46 -11.61 17.48 -3.93
C GLU A 46 -11.36 18.93 -4.28
N ALA A 47 -10.65 19.67 -3.42
CA ALA A 47 -10.29 21.06 -3.66
C ALA A 47 -9.07 21.22 -4.57
N ALA A 48 -8.24 20.19 -4.68
CA ALA A 48 -7.02 20.20 -5.50
C ALA A 48 -7.34 20.24 -7.00
N ASN A 49 -6.47 20.87 -7.78
CA ASN A 49 -6.57 20.85 -9.24
C ASN A 49 -5.91 19.58 -9.80
N THR A 50 -6.69 18.53 -9.98
CA THR A 50 -6.19 17.19 -10.36
C THR A 50 -6.83 16.67 -11.66
N PRO A 51 -6.78 17.40 -12.78
CA PRO A 51 -7.53 17.07 -14.00
C PRO A 51 -7.20 15.71 -14.60
N THR A 52 -5.97 15.22 -14.41
CA THR A 52 -5.56 13.89 -14.87
C THR A 52 -6.15 12.78 -14.01
N LEU A 53 -6.11 12.93 -12.68
CA LEU A 53 -6.72 11.96 -11.76
C LEU A 53 -8.25 11.92 -11.97
N ASP A 54 -8.89 13.08 -12.11
CA ASP A 54 -10.33 13.18 -12.38
C ASP A 54 -10.72 12.47 -13.66
N LYS A 55 -9.92 12.61 -14.71
CA LYS A 55 -10.13 11.93 -15.99
C LYS A 55 -9.96 10.42 -15.88
N LEU A 56 -8.97 9.96 -15.10
CA LEU A 56 -8.77 8.54 -14.84
C LEU A 56 -9.92 7.97 -14.01
N ALA A 57 -10.33 8.65 -12.95
CA ALA A 57 -11.45 8.26 -12.10
C ALA A 57 -12.77 8.13 -12.89
N LYS A 58 -13.04 9.07 -13.80
CA LYS A 58 -14.22 9.00 -14.67
C LYS A 58 -14.23 7.84 -15.65
N LYS A 59 -13.06 7.34 -16.03
CA LYS A 59 -12.91 6.23 -16.99
C LYS A 59 -12.74 4.88 -16.34
N GLY A 60 -12.26 4.85 -15.11
CA GLY A 60 -11.94 3.64 -14.35
C GLY A 60 -13.09 3.20 -13.46
N THR A 61 -12.78 2.16 -12.66
CA THR A 61 -13.65 1.70 -11.59
C THR A 61 -13.11 2.24 -10.27
N ILE A 62 -13.97 2.84 -9.46
CA ILE A 62 -13.62 3.38 -8.15
C ILE A 62 -14.12 2.41 -7.08
N GLY A 63 -13.35 2.26 -6.02
CA GLY A 63 -13.69 1.43 -4.88
C GLY A 63 -12.99 1.88 -3.60
N GLU A 64 -13.40 1.29 -2.50
CA GLU A 64 -12.78 1.47 -1.19
C GLU A 64 -11.89 0.27 -0.88
N VAL A 65 -10.68 0.53 -0.39
CA VAL A 65 -9.72 -0.51 -0.01
C VAL A 65 -9.53 -0.51 1.51
N ILE A 66 -9.80 -1.66 2.12
CA ILE A 66 -9.45 -1.93 3.52
C ILE A 66 -8.10 -2.63 3.52
N SER A 67 -7.04 -1.86 3.72
CA SER A 67 -5.67 -2.31 3.50
C SER A 67 -5.17 -3.36 4.51
N VAL A 68 -5.67 -3.36 5.74
CA VAL A 68 -5.26 -4.33 6.78
C VAL A 68 -6.46 -5.07 7.36
N GLY A 69 -7.45 -4.34 7.86
CA GLY A 69 -8.64 -4.91 8.45
C GLY A 69 -9.61 -3.82 8.89
N LYS A 70 -10.89 -4.16 8.94
CA LYS A 70 -11.92 -3.19 9.34
C LYS A 70 -11.69 -2.70 10.77
N GLY A 71 -11.64 -1.38 10.95
CA GLY A 71 -11.40 -0.75 12.25
C GLY A 71 -9.95 -0.73 12.70
N ILE A 72 -9.01 -1.17 11.86
CA ILE A 72 -7.57 -1.09 12.12
C ILE A 72 -7.00 0.12 11.38
N ALA A 73 -6.39 1.06 12.12
CA ALA A 73 -5.59 2.14 11.54
C ALA A 73 -4.21 1.59 11.20
N PRO A 74 -3.89 1.39 9.92
CA PRO A 74 -2.65 0.72 9.53
C PRO A 74 -1.47 1.68 9.57
N GLU A 75 -0.31 1.18 9.95
CA GLU A 75 0.96 1.79 9.60
C GLU A 75 1.20 1.62 8.08
N SER A 76 1.90 2.57 7.47
CA SER A 76 2.06 2.60 6.00
C SER A 76 2.75 1.36 5.44
N ASP A 77 3.72 0.81 6.14
CA ASP A 77 4.45 -0.39 5.74
C ASP A 77 3.57 -1.64 5.70
N ILE A 78 2.80 -1.92 6.77
CA ILE A 78 1.89 -3.07 6.80
C ILE A 78 0.76 -2.91 5.75
N ALA A 79 0.28 -1.68 5.54
CA ALA A 79 -0.70 -1.38 4.50
C ALA A 79 -0.15 -1.68 3.11
N VAL A 80 1.09 -1.24 2.82
CA VAL A 80 1.76 -1.48 1.53
C VAL A 80 2.01 -2.97 1.31
N PHE A 81 2.50 -3.71 2.31
CA PHE A 81 2.67 -5.16 2.19
C PHE A 81 1.37 -5.86 1.79
N ASN A 82 0.26 -5.54 2.46
CA ASN A 82 -1.04 -6.13 2.15
C ASN A 82 -1.55 -5.72 0.76
N MET A 83 -1.38 -4.45 0.37
CA MET A 83 -1.77 -3.97 -0.97
C MET A 83 -0.95 -4.60 -2.10
N LEU A 84 0.30 -4.98 -1.83
CA LEU A 84 1.13 -5.74 -2.76
C LEU A 84 0.83 -7.25 -2.77
N GLY A 85 -0.16 -7.70 -1.99
CA GLY A 85 -0.61 -9.08 -1.96
C GLY A 85 0.12 -9.98 -0.96
N TYR A 86 0.98 -9.43 -0.12
CA TYR A 86 1.57 -10.17 0.99
C TYR A 86 0.56 -10.26 2.14
N ARG A 87 0.40 -11.45 2.70
CA ARG A 87 -0.40 -11.63 3.92
C ARG A 87 0.46 -11.25 5.12
N PHE A 88 0.23 -10.07 5.64
CA PHE A 88 0.93 -9.56 6.81
C PHE A 88 -0.10 -9.36 7.93
N HIS A 89 0.02 -10.14 8.99
CA HIS A 89 -0.85 -10.01 10.15
C HIS A 89 -0.27 -9.00 11.12
N HIS A 90 -1.13 -8.17 11.71
CA HIS A 90 -0.70 -7.14 12.68
C HIS A 90 0.02 -7.73 13.90
N VAL A 91 -0.22 -9.00 14.23
CA VAL A 91 0.49 -9.72 15.31
C VAL A 91 1.94 -10.04 14.97
N ASP A 92 2.30 -10.07 13.69
CA ASP A 92 3.66 -10.32 13.22
C ASP A 92 4.44 -9.01 13.02
N TYR A 93 3.81 -7.88 13.34
CA TYR A 93 4.40 -6.58 13.10
C TYR A 93 5.43 -6.21 14.16
N ALA A 94 6.69 -6.21 13.77
CA ALA A 94 7.83 -5.90 14.63
C ALA A 94 8.17 -4.39 14.70
N GLY A 95 7.43 -3.55 13.97
CA GLY A 95 7.62 -2.10 13.94
C GLY A 95 8.46 -1.61 12.77
N ARG A 96 8.29 -0.32 12.43
CA ARG A 96 8.93 0.33 11.27
C ARG A 96 10.47 0.34 11.38
N GLY A 97 11.02 0.43 12.58
CA GLY A 97 12.47 0.40 12.79
C GLY A 97 13.10 -0.89 12.30
N VAL A 98 12.46 -2.03 12.56
CA VAL A 98 12.92 -3.35 12.10
C VAL A 98 12.88 -3.44 10.57
N ILE A 99 11.77 -3.03 9.97
CA ILE A 99 11.59 -3.08 8.52
C ILE A 99 12.62 -2.20 7.80
N GLU A 100 12.87 -0.98 8.31
CA GLU A 100 13.88 -0.09 7.74
C GLU A 100 15.30 -0.62 7.93
N ALA A 101 15.62 -1.15 9.12
CA ALA A 101 16.93 -1.74 9.38
C ALA A 101 17.25 -2.87 8.39
N ILE A 102 16.30 -3.77 8.17
CA ILE A 102 16.44 -4.86 7.19
C ILE A 102 16.52 -4.31 5.77
N GLY A 103 15.66 -3.35 5.44
CA GLY A 103 15.57 -2.75 4.09
C GLY A 103 16.84 -2.05 3.63
N VAL A 104 17.58 -1.42 4.55
CA VAL A 104 18.87 -0.76 4.26
C VAL A 104 20.09 -1.66 4.50
N GLY A 105 19.86 -2.93 4.87
CA GLY A 105 20.92 -3.92 5.04
C GLY A 105 21.75 -3.77 6.32
N ILE A 106 21.16 -3.21 7.39
CA ILE A 106 21.79 -3.22 8.71
C ILE A 106 21.85 -4.68 9.20
N ASP A 107 22.98 -5.09 9.78
CA ASP A 107 23.14 -6.41 10.43
C ASP A 107 22.29 -6.45 11.71
N PHE A 108 21.00 -6.73 11.51
CA PHE A 108 19.98 -6.80 12.56
C PHE A 108 19.66 -8.25 12.87
N LYS A 109 19.65 -8.61 14.15
CA LYS A 109 19.49 -9.98 14.64
C LYS A 109 18.37 -10.09 15.66
N ASP A 110 17.89 -11.30 15.87
CA ASP A 110 16.90 -11.60 16.90
C ASP A 110 17.41 -11.15 18.28
N GLY A 111 16.58 -10.34 18.96
CA GLY A 111 16.92 -9.73 20.24
C GLY A 111 17.46 -8.30 20.15
N ASP A 112 17.79 -7.81 18.96
CA ASP A 112 18.18 -6.41 18.76
C ASP A 112 16.97 -5.48 18.84
N LEU A 113 17.19 -4.25 19.29
CA LEU A 113 16.19 -3.18 19.29
C LEU A 113 16.46 -2.20 18.16
N ALA A 114 15.55 -2.13 17.20
CA ALA A 114 15.61 -1.14 16.14
C ALA A 114 14.68 0.03 16.43
N LEU A 115 15.23 1.23 16.49
CA LEU A 115 14.49 2.48 16.68
C LEU A 115 14.61 3.36 15.44
N ARG A 116 13.47 3.93 15.03
CA ARG A 116 13.45 4.92 13.96
C ARG A 116 13.52 6.32 14.52
N GLY A 117 14.50 7.11 14.04
CA GLY A 117 14.60 8.54 14.32
C GLY A 117 14.10 9.37 13.13
N ASN A 118 13.22 10.34 13.37
CA ASN A 118 12.85 11.37 12.41
C ASN A 118 13.36 12.73 12.92
N TYR A 119 13.93 13.54 12.03
CA TYR A 119 14.41 14.88 12.36
C TYR A 119 13.46 15.92 11.77
#